data_6df37123fd7a9f8b0531bc444d938ca8
#
_entry.id   6df37123fd7a9f8b0531bc444d938ca8
#
_cell.length_a   1.000
_cell.length_b   1.000
_cell.length_c   1.000
_cell.angle_alpha   90.00
_cell.angle_beta   90.00
_cell.angle_gamma   90.00
#
_symmetry.space_group_name_H-M   'P 1'
#
loop_
_entity.id
_entity.type
_entity.pdbx_description
1 polymer ?
#
loop_
_entity_poly.entity_id
_entity_poly.type
_entity_poly.pdbx_seq_one_letter_code
_entity_poly.pdbx_strand_id
1 'polypeptide(L)'
;MTKSCDHQRRRLMAGLAAAPLLLLCGAKRLSPVQTLTLTGQALIAHDLCADAYPGLAAVIAEIRRGDVAMTDLETAIRTRASGAPTREGVFLHEAGIDELRCLRTLGFDMLALANNHAGDFGRDGILATLQATHEAGFHAAGSGRNLAEASRAARLATAGQPVALMAMAAGKIRDGAAATATLPGINELRLAAHGQPENEDVERIHAAIRDAAGSARVVACLHNHDWGDDMRVTREWTRRFAQSCVDAGASAFFAHGAPLLHGIELHRDTPIFYCLGSLIFHSRTAPGHYPAEVWESAIAHLHYRDGRLRQLELVPVVLNERGDDAARQNETRGRPRIATGEDAQRILARLQTLSGAFGTSLRIARARGWIEVG
;
A
#
# COMPACT_ATOMS: atom_id res chain seq x y z
N MET A 1 27.26 -84.99 -48.11
CA MET A 1 27.68 -85.67 -46.83
C MET A 1 26.97 -84.96 -45.71
N THR A 2 25.87 -85.50 -45.28
CA THR A 2 25.59 -86.10 -44.00
C THR A 2 25.62 -85.13 -42.83
N LYS A 3 24.55 -84.95 -42.24
CA LYS A 3 23.72 -85.45 -41.15
C LYS A 3 23.48 -84.21 -40.18
N SER A 4 22.51 -84.01 -39.41
CA SER A 4 21.38 -84.76 -38.87
C SER A 4 20.65 -83.85 -37.88
N CYS A 5 19.33 -83.96 -37.92
CA CYS A 5 18.38 -83.71 -36.85
C CYS A 5 18.89 -83.52 -35.43
N ASP A 6 18.37 -82.55 -34.68
CA ASP A 6 17.60 -82.97 -33.50
C ASP A 6 16.66 -81.90 -32.98
N HIS A 7 15.48 -82.32 -32.59
CA HIS A 7 14.39 -81.62 -31.96
C HIS A 7 14.60 -81.54 -30.45
N GLN A 8 14.56 -80.34 -29.90
CA GLN A 8 14.17 -80.22 -28.48
C GLN A 8 13.22 -79.07 -28.24
N ARG A 9 12.02 -79.43 -27.87
CA ARG A 9 10.96 -78.59 -27.34
C ARG A 9 11.44 -77.96 -26.04
N ARG A 10 11.42 -76.60 -25.96
CA ARG A 10 11.43 -75.89 -24.67
C ARG A 10 10.14 -75.17 -24.48
N ARG A 11 9.48 -75.56 -23.39
CA ARG A 11 8.21 -74.96 -22.90
C ARG A 11 8.40 -73.50 -22.56
N LEU A 12 7.54 -72.60 -23.10
CA LEU A 12 7.38 -71.24 -22.62
C LEU A 12 6.64 -71.28 -21.29
N MET A 13 7.31 -70.89 -20.23
CA MET A 13 6.66 -70.51 -18.98
C MET A 13 6.35 -69.03 -19.07
N ALA A 14 5.09 -68.73 -19.15
CA ALA A 14 4.59 -67.32 -19.04
C ALA A 14 4.66 -66.87 -17.57
N GLY A 15 5.69 -66.08 -17.25
CA GLY A 15 5.76 -65.42 -15.97
C GLY A 15 4.91 -64.10 -16.03
N LEU A 16 3.77 -64.07 -15.34
CA LEU A 16 3.04 -62.86 -15.06
C LEU A 16 3.88 -61.97 -14.11
N ALA A 17 4.49 -60.92 -14.65
CA ALA A 17 5.07 -59.86 -13.85
C ALA A 17 3.96 -58.94 -13.39
N ALA A 18 3.58 -59.03 -12.12
CA ALA A 18 2.71 -58.04 -11.46
C ALA A 18 3.50 -56.73 -11.32
N ALA A 19 3.17 -55.73 -12.11
CA ALA A 19 3.67 -54.40 -11.92
C ALA A 19 3.02 -53.78 -10.67
N PRO A 20 3.79 -53.20 -9.74
CA PRO A 20 3.20 -52.49 -8.61
C PRO A 20 2.54 -51.22 -9.12
N LEU A 21 1.22 -51.08 -8.91
CA LEU A 21 0.50 -49.81 -9.05
C LEU A 21 1.05 -48.88 -7.99
N LEU A 22 2.00 -48.04 -8.35
CA LEU A 22 2.37 -46.88 -7.56
C LEU A 22 1.18 -45.91 -7.57
N LEU A 23 0.36 -45.95 -6.52
CA LEU A 23 -0.58 -44.90 -6.17
C LEU A 23 0.27 -43.64 -5.96
N LEU A 24 0.38 -42.79 -7.00
CA LEU A 24 0.80 -41.41 -6.90
C LEU A 24 -0.27 -40.69 -6.07
N CYS A 25 -0.15 -40.74 -4.74
CA CYS A 25 -0.77 -39.76 -3.86
C CYS A 25 -0.20 -38.41 -4.29
N GLY A 26 -0.96 -37.72 -5.15
CA GLY A 26 -0.66 -36.35 -5.54
C GLY A 26 -0.65 -35.48 -4.30
N ALA A 27 0.51 -35.28 -3.70
CA ALA A 27 0.69 -34.22 -2.72
C ALA A 27 0.28 -32.93 -3.43
N LYS A 28 -0.88 -32.35 -3.06
CA LYS A 28 -1.26 -31.02 -3.49
C LYS A 28 -0.08 -30.12 -3.17
N ARG A 29 0.67 -29.68 -4.20
CA ARG A 29 1.67 -28.63 -4.01
C ARG A 29 0.90 -27.44 -3.47
N LEU A 30 1.21 -27.02 -2.25
CA LEU A 30 0.67 -25.81 -1.70
C LEU A 30 1.07 -24.67 -2.65
N SER A 31 0.08 -23.93 -3.14
CA SER A 31 0.35 -22.74 -3.96
C SER A 31 1.25 -21.78 -3.18
N PRO A 32 2.21 -21.14 -3.85
CA PRO A 32 3.06 -20.15 -3.19
C PRO A 32 2.19 -19.04 -2.58
N VAL A 33 2.62 -18.56 -1.43
CA VAL A 33 1.99 -17.39 -0.80
C VAL A 33 2.47 -16.16 -1.54
N GLN A 34 1.55 -15.27 -1.94
CA GLN A 34 1.86 -13.93 -2.39
C GLN A 34 1.63 -12.96 -1.23
N THR A 35 2.62 -12.16 -0.89
CA THR A 35 2.55 -11.19 0.19
C THR A 35 2.57 -9.77 -0.37
N LEU A 36 1.57 -8.95 -0.02
CA LEU A 36 1.59 -7.52 -0.26
C LEU A 36 1.93 -6.80 1.03
N THR A 37 2.79 -5.79 0.94
CA THR A 37 3.11 -4.89 2.06
C THR A 37 2.48 -3.53 1.81
N LEU A 38 1.61 -3.09 2.73
CA LEU A 38 1.02 -1.75 2.76
C LEU A 38 1.57 -1.00 3.96
N THR A 39 1.86 0.28 3.79
CA THR A 39 2.39 1.12 4.88
C THR A 39 1.58 2.39 5.02
N GLY A 40 1.79 3.11 6.12
CA GLY A 40 1.38 4.50 6.28
C GLY A 40 1.97 5.40 5.19
N GLN A 41 1.45 6.62 5.04
CA GLN A 41 1.90 7.58 4.04
C GLN A 41 3.37 7.99 4.25
N ALA A 42 4.03 8.37 3.16
CA ALA A 42 5.39 8.89 3.15
C ALA A 42 5.37 10.41 2.88
N LEU A 43 5.31 11.19 3.96
CA LEU A 43 5.55 12.63 3.94
C LEU A 43 7.05 12.83 4.12
N ILE A 44 7.80 12.62 3.04
CA ILE A 44 9.26 12.64 3.01
C ILE A 44 9.78 14.00 2.52
N ALA A 45 10.74 14.59 3.22
CA ALA A 45 11.40 15.84 2.86
C ALA A 45 12.93 15.78 3.01
N HIS A 46 13.45 14.67 3.54
CA HIS A 46 14.87 14.44 3.76
C HIS A 46 15.25 13.00 3.44
N ASP A 47 16.42 12.79 2.89
CA ASP A 47 16.93 11.46 2.53
C ASP A 47 17.25 10.65 3.79
N LEU A 48 16.38 9.70 4.14
CA LEU A 48 16.59 8.77 5.25
C LEU A 48 17.76 7.81 5.02
N CYS A 49 18.15 7.61 3.75
CA CYS A 49 19.16 6.65 3.36
C CYS A 49 20.58 7.24 3.38
N ALA A 50 20.72 8.57 3.25
CA ALA A 50 21.99 9.26 3.34
C ALA A 50 22.56 9.27 4.77
N ASP A 51 21.71 9.21 5.77
CA ASP A 51 22.06 9.28 7.17
C ASP A 51 21.47 8.08 7.92
N ALA A 52 22.18 6.95 7.85
CA ALA A 52 21.75 5.71 8.48
C ALA A 52 21.54 5.91 10.00
N TYR A 53 20.34 5.64 10.48
CA TYR A 53 19.95 5.75 11.88
C TYR A 53 19.62 4.37 12.49
N PRO A 54 19.72 4.20 13.82
CA PRO A 54 19.34 2.96 14.47
C PRO A 54 17.88 2.60 14.17
N GLY A 55 17.64 1.40 13.64
CA GLY A 55 16.31 0.91 13.29
C GLY A 55 15.95 0.97 11.79
N LEU A 56 16.65 1.76 10.95
CA LEU A 56 16.37 1.83 9.52
C LEU A 56 16.45 0.45 8.84
N ALA A 57 17.49 -0.34 9.15
CA ALA A 57 17.65 -1.67 8.59
C ALA A 57 16.48 -2.61 8.91
N ALA A 58 15.89 -2.51 10.11
CA ALA A 58 14.73 -3.29 10.51
C ALA A 58 13.46 -2.86 9.73
N VAL A 59 13.28 -1.56 9.50
CA VAL A 59 12.19 -1.04 8.69
C VAL A 59 12.31 -1.52 7.23
N ILE A 60 13.50 -1.42 6.64
CA ILE A 60 13.80 -1.93 5.30
C ILE A 60 13.47 -3.44 5.22
N ALA A 61 13.92 -4.21 6.21
CA ALA A 61 13.69 -5.66 6.25
C ALA A 61 12.19 -5.99 6.27
N GLU A 62 11.39 -5.23 7.05
CA GLU A 62 9.95 -5.44 7.08
C GLU A 62 9.27 -5.04 5.76
N ILE A 63 9.60 -3.89 5.18
CA ILE A 63 8.99 -3.47 3.91
C ILE A 63 9.27 -4.51 2.81
N ARG A 64 10.50 -5.02 2.74
CA ARG A 64 10.95 -5.99 1.73
C ARG A 64 10.45 -7.43 1.95
N ARG A 65 9.65 -7.70 2.98
CA ARG A 65 9.01 -9.01 3.15
C ARG A 65 7.89 -9.26 2.12
N GLY A 66 7.30 -8.19 1.59
CA GLY A 66 6.31 -8.30 0.53
C GLY A 66 6.91 -8.60 -0.84
N ASP A 67 6.19 -9.35 -1.66
CA ASP A 67 6.48 -9.48 -3.09
C ASP A 67 6.24 -8.15 -3.82
N VAL A 68 5.37 -7.30 -3.26
CA VAL A 68 5.08 -5.93 -3.70
C VAL A 68 4.83 -5.06 -2.47
N ALA A 69 5.50 -3.92 -2.38
CA ALA A 69 5.30 -2.94 -1.31
C ALA A 69 4.76 -1.61 -1.86
N MET A 70 3.82 -1.01 -1.12
CA MET A 70 3.08 0.19 -1.52
C MET A 70 3.00 1.22 -0.40
N THR A 71 3.04 2.49 -0.78
CA THR A 71 2.75 3.64 0.10
C THR A 71 2.11 4.78 -0.68
N ASP A 72 1.58 5.77 0.03
CA ASP A 72 1.18 7.07 -0.54
C ASP A 72 2.36 8.05 -0.42
N LEU A 73 2.78 8.62 -1.54
CA LEU A 73 3.80 9.67 -1.59
C LEU A 73 3.13 11.03 -1.40
N GLU A 74 2.99 11.47 -0.15
CA GLU A 74 2.38 12.76 0.21
C GLU A 74 3.39 13.90 0.12
N THR A 75 4.08 13.99 -1.03
CA THR A 75 5.14 14.97 -1.26
C THR A 75 5.28 15.22 -2.76
N ALA A 76 5.43 16.47 -3.17
CA ALA A 76 5.76 16.82 -4.54
C ALA A 76 7.27 16.64 -4.80
N ILE A 77 7.64 15.92 -5.85
CA ILE A 77 9.06 15.76 -6.23
C ILE A 77 9.49 16.94 -7.09
N ARG A 78 10.46 17.69 -6.56
CA ARG A 78 11.03 18.86 -7.23
C ARG A 78 12.04 18.48 -8.30
N THR A 79 11.79 18.95 -9.49
CA THR A 79 12.72 18.88 -10.63
C THR A 79 12.81 20.26 -11.30
N ARG A 80 13.63 20.40 -12.32
CA ARG A 80 13.69 21.65 -13.11
C ARG A 80 12.40 21.92 -13.88
N ALA A 81 11.57 20.89 -14.09
CA ALA A 81 10.28 21.01 -14.78
C ALA A 81 9.11 21.35 -13.85
N SER A 82 9.33 21.31 -12.53
CA SER A 82 8.27 21.68 -11.57
C SER A 82 8.02 23.18 -11.64
N GLY A 83 6.75 23.58 -11.70
CA GLY A 83 6.33 24.97 -11.71
C GLY A 83 6.70 25.74 -10.44
N ALA A 84 6.26 26.99 -10.35
CA ALA A 84 6.37 27.79 -9.14
C ALA A 84 5.44 27.23 -8.05
N PRO A 85 5.73 27.52 -6.77
CA PRO A 85 4.79 27.24 -5.66
C PRO A 85 3.42 27.86 -5.92
N THR A 86 2.35 27.11 -5.63
CA THR A 86 0.97 27.62 -5.77
C THR A 86 0.51 28.46 -4.59
N ARG A 87 1.32 28.54 -3.53
CA ARG A 87 1.06 29.33 -2.32
C ARG A 87 2.36 29.94 -1.81
N GLU A 88 2.25 31.14 -1.23
CA GLU A 88 3.33 31.83 -0.57
C GLU A 88 3.12 31.85 0.95
N GLY A 89 4.19 31.99 1.71
CA GLY A 89 4.14 32.13 3.17
C GLY A 89 3.70 30.87 3.94
N VAL A 90 3.62 29.71 3.27
CA VAL A 90 3.27 28.43 3.88
C VAL A 90 4.37 27.40 3.62
N PHE A 91 4.49 26.43 4.51
CA PHE A 91 5.34 25.27 4.26
C PHE A 91 4.69 24.37 3.21
N LEU A 92 5.44 24.05 2.16
CA LEU A 92 5.05 23.10 1.13
C LEU A 92 5.77 21.77 1.38
N HIS A 93 5.08 20.67 1.08
CA HIS A 93 5.70 19.35 1.16
C HIS A 93 6.40 19.04 -0.17
N GLU A 94 7.72 19.18 -0.16
CA GLU A 94 8.56 18.93 -1.31
C GLU A 94 9.78 18.07 -0.96
N ALA A 95 10.25 17.31 -1.93
CA ALA A 95 11.44 16.48 -1.84
C ALA A 95 12.19 16.47 -3.19
N GLY A 96 13.42 16.03 -3.20
CA GLY A 96 14.23 15.85 -4.39
C GLY A 96 14.18 14.40 -4.92
N ILE A 97 15.04 14.15 -5.89
CA ILE A 97 15.17 12.81 -6.51
C ILE A 97 15.84 11.81 -5.54
N ASP A 98 16.69 12.27 -4.64
CA ASP A 98 17.40 11.37 -3.71
C ASP A 98 16.46 10.81 -2.65
N GLU A 99 15.51 11.59 -2.15
CA GLU A 99 14.43 11.11 -1.28
C GLU A 99 13.55 10.07 -1.98
N LEU A 100 13.26 10.29 -3.26
CA LEU A 100 12.52 9.33 -4.07
C LEU A 100 13.31 8.04 -4.28
N ARG A 101 14.61 8.13 -4.55
CA ARG A 101 15.52 6.96 -4.65
C ARG A 101 15.62 6.21 -3.33
N CYS A 102 15.58 6.94 -2.19
CA CYS A 102 15.54 6.32 -0.88
C CYS A 102 14.29 5.45 -0.71
N LEU A 103 13.10 5.87 -1.16
CA LEU A 103 11.90 5.01 -1.13
C LEU A 103 12.10 3.70 -1.91
N ARG A 104 12.84 3.72 -3.05
CA ARG A 104 13.24 2.47 -3.74
C ARG A 104 14.18 1.63 -2.89
N THR A 105 15.14 2.26 -2.23
CA THR A 105 16.07 1.58 -1.31
C THR A 105 15.34 0.96 -0.12
N LEU A 106 14.31 1.61 0.40
CA LEU A 106 13.43 1.04 1.43
C LEU A 106 12.70 -0.23 0.95
N GLY A 107 12.46 -0.36 -0.36
CA GLY A 107 11.83 -1.54 -0.95
C GLY A 107 10.44 -1.30 -1.53
N PHE A 108 10.00 -0.06 -1.69
CA PHE A 108 8.71 0.23 -2.33
C PHE A 108 8.77 0.01 -3.85
N ASP A 109 7.67 -0.51 -4.39
CA ASP A 109 7.48 -0.80 -5.81
C ASP A 109 6.41 0.08 -6.43
N MET A 110 5.36 0.41 -5.67
CA MET A 110 4.22 1.17 -6.14
C MET A 110 3.94 2.37 -5.24
N LEU A 111 3.60 3.51 -5.87
CA LEU A 111 3.30 4.76 -5.17
C LEU A 111 1.92 5.29 -5.57
N ALA A 112 1.09 5.64 -4.57
CA ALA A 112 -0.07 6.48 -4.76
C ALA A 112 0.38 7.95 -4.81
N LEU A 113 -0.03 8.69 -5.85
CA LEU A 113 0.35 10.09 -6.08
C LEU A 113 -0.82 11.06 -5.96
N ALA A 114 -2.03 10.56 -5.75
CA ALA A 114 -3.20 11.41 -5.54
C ALA A 114 -3.30 11.79 -4.06
N ASN A 115 -2.99 13.03 -3.74
CA ASN A 115 -3.11 13.60 -2.39
C ASN A 115 -3.26 15.13 -2.45
N ASN A 116 -3.50 15.77 -1.30
CA ASN A 116 -3.71 17.23 -1.20
C ASN A 116 -2.43 18.05 -1.46
N HIS A 117 -1.23 17.44 -1.39
CA HIS A 117 0.05 18.08 -1.65
C HIS A 117 0.56 17.91 -3.09
N ALA A 118 -0.07 17.01 -3.87
CA ALA A 118 0.32 16.80 -5.27
C ALA A 118 0.31 18.09 -6.09
N GLY A 119 -0.64 19.01 -5.82
CA GLY A 119 -0.80 20.29 -6.50
C GLY A 119 0.01 21.46 -5.92
N ASP A 120 0.92 21.25 -4.97
CA ASP A 120 1.68 22.33 -4.31
C ASP A 120 2.55 23.14 -5.30
N PHE A 121 2.89 22.54 -6.45
CA PHE A 121 3.61 23.21 -7.56
C PHE A 121 2.80 23.18 -8.87
N GLY A 122 1.49 23.18 -8.77
CA GLY A 122 0.58 23.20 -9.90
C GLY A 122 0.67 21.96 -10.78
N ARG A 123 0.13 22.06 -11.99
CA ARG A 123 0.08 20.94 -12.95
C ARG A 123 1.46 20.47 -13.41
N ASP A 124 2.40 21.41 -13.56
CA ASP A 124 3.79 21.07 -13.94
C ASP A 124 4.46 20.29 -12.81
N GLY A 125 4.20 20.62 -11.54
CA GLY A 125 4.67 19.85 -10.38
C GLY A 125 4.11 18.44 -10.34
N ILE A 126 2.81 18.26 -10.66
CA ILE A 126 2.18 16.94 -10.74
C ILE A 126 2.84 16.10 -11.84
N LEU A 127 3.05 16.67 -13.03
CA LEU A 127 3.71 15.97 -14.14
C LEU A 127 5.17 15.66 -13.85
N ALA A 128 5.89 16.59 -13.21
CA ALA A 128 7.28 16.39 -12.80
C ALA A 128 7.41 15.26 -11.79
N THR A 129 6.51 15.20 -10.79
CA THR A 129 6.45 14.10 -9.81
C THR A 129 6.15 12.77 -10.50
N LEU A 130 5.15 12.72 -11.39
CA LEU A 130 4.80 11.51 -12.14
C LEU A 130 5.98 11.00 -12.98
N GLN A 131 6.65 11.90 -13.71
CA GLN A 131 7.81 11.54 -14.52
C GLN A 131 8.97 11.04 -13.66
N ALA A 132 9.29 11.75 -12.56
CA ALA A 132 10.37 11.37 -11.66
C ALA A 132 10.14 10.00 -11.03
N THR A 133 8.88 9.67 -10.65
CA THR A 133 8.54 8.36 -10.10
C THR A 133 8.74 7.24 -11.13
N HIS A 134 8.35 7.45 -12.39
CA HIS A 134 8.59 6.48 -13.47
C HIS A 134 10.07 6.29 -13.76
N GLU A 135 10.86 7.39 -13.83
CA GLU A 135 12.30 7.34 -14.04
C GLU A 135 13.04 6.63 -12.88
N ALA A 136 12.53 6.75 -11.66
CA ALA A 136 13.04 6.02 -10.51
C ALA A 136 12.58 4.54 -10.47
N GLY A 137 11.80 4.08 -11.45
CA GLY A 137 11.35 2.69 -11.59
C GLY A 137 10.14 2.31 -10.73
N PHE A 138 9.34 3.28 -10.30
CA PHE A 138 8.09 3.00 -9.60
C PHE A 138 6.92 2.80 -10.56
N HIS A 139 5.96 1.97 -10.16
CA HIS A 139 4.63 1.92 -10.73
C HIS A 139 3.70 2.86 -9.95
N ALA A 140 3.36 4.01 -10.54
CA ALA A 140 2.63 5.07 -9.86
C ALA A 140 1.20 5.20 -10.37
N ALA A 141 0.25 5.49 -9.47
CA ALA A 141 -1.17 5.67 -9.76
C ALA A 141 -1.72 6.97 -9.15
N GLY A 142 -2.81 7.47 -9.69
CA GLY A 142 -3.55 8.60 -9.13
C GLY A 142 -3.19 9.96 -9.71
N SER A 143 -2.20 10.04 -10.61
CA SER A 143 -1.85 11.25 -11.37
C SER A 143 -1.74 10.94 -12.85
N GLY A 144 -1.98 11.93 -13.73
CA GLY A 144 -1.92 11.71 -15.17
C GLY A 144 -1.98 13.01 -15.97
N ARG A 145 -1.73 12.90 -17.29
CA ARG A 145 -1.81 14.01 -18.25
C ARG A 145 -3.24 14.45 -18.52
N ASN A 146 -4.20 13.63 -18.12
CA ASN A 146 -5.64 13.89 -18.18
C ASN A 146 -6.36 12.94 -17.20
N LEU A 147 -7.66 13.11 -17.03
CA LEU A 147 -8.47 12.32 -16.11
C LEU A 147 -8.46 10.81 -16.44
N ALA A 148 -8.47 10.44 -17.73
CA ALA A 148 -8.42 9.03 -18.13
C ALA A 148 -7.11 8.37 -17.71
N GLU A 149 -5.98 9.07 -17.78
CA GLU A 149 -4.70 8.58 -17.31
C GLU A 149 -4.62 8.58 -15.77
N ALA A 150 -5.03 9.67 -15.10
CA ALA A 150 -5.04 9.78 -13.65
C ALA A 150 -5.92 8.73 -12.96
N SER A 151 -7.00 8.32 -13.62
CA SER A 151 -7.96 7.31 -13.12
C SER A 151 -7.54 5.87 -13.45
N ARG A 152 -6.45 5.65 -14.17
CA ARG A 152 -5.99 4.31 -14.53
C ARG A 152 -5.22 3.68 -13.38
N ALA A 153 -5.48 2.39 -13.12
CA ALA A 153 -4.67 1.63 -12.17
C ALA A 153 -3.27 1.36 -12.76
N ALA A 154 -2.23 1.62 -11.96
CA ALA A 154 -0.88 1.19 -12.27
C ALA A 154 -0.76 -0.32 -12.06
N ARG A 155 -0.03 -1.03 -12.93
CA ARG A 155 0.09 -2.50 -12.90
C ARG A 155 1.54 -2.92 -12.75
N LEU A 156 1.77 -3.93 -11.93
CA LEU A 156 3.07 -4.58 -11.74
C LEU A 156 2.91 -6.08 -11.94
N ALA A 157 3.69 -6.62 -12.87
CA ALA A 157 3.81 -8.06 -13.05
C ALA A 157 4.63 -8.65 -11.89
N THR A 158 4.17 -9.76 -11.34
CA THR A 158 4.86 -10.51 -10.27
C THR A 158 5.02 -11.97 -10.66
N ALA A 159 5.78 -12.73 -9.90
CA ALA A 159 5.85 -14.18 -10.08
C ALA A 159 4.51 -14.89 -9.76
N GLY A 160 3.65 -14.24 -8.98
CA GLY A 160 2.29 -14.69 -8.68
C GLY A 160 1.24 -13.96 -9.54
N GLN A 161 0.09 -13.64 -8.95
CA GLN A 161 -0.93 -12.83 -9.62
C GLN A 161 -0.41 -11.40 -9.81
N PRO A 162 -0.56 -10.77 -11.00
CA PRO A 162 -0.23 -9.36 -11.18
C PRO A 162 -0.95 -8.49 -10.13
N VAL A 163 -0.31 -7.39 -9.74
CA VAL A 163 -0.86 -6.45 -8.76
C VAL A 163 -1.16 -5.13 -9.44
N ALA A 164 -2.27 -4.50 -9.08
CA ALA A 164 -2.66 -3.20 -9.58
C ALA A 164 -2.94 -2.25 -8.41
N LEU A 165 -2.43 -1.03 -8.48
CA LEU A 165 -2.71 0.05 -7.54
C LEU A 165 -3.67 1.03 -8.21
N MET A 166 -4.80 1.29 -7.58
CA MET A 166 -5.74 2.35 -7.90
C MET A 166 -5.63 3.43 -6.83
N ALA A 167 -5.37 4.67 -7.21
CA ALA A 167 -5.22 5.76 -6.24
C ALA A 167 -6.14 6.93 -6.55
N MET A 168 -6.69 7.55 -5.49
CA MET A 168 -7.56 8.72 -5.55
C MET A 168 -7.40 9.58 -4.29
N ALA A 169 -7.85 10.84 -4.36
CA ALA A 169 -7.83 11.74 -3.22
C ALA A 169 -9.15 12.49 -3.04
N ALA A 170 -9.51 12.78 -1.79
CA ALA A 170 -10.69 13.55 -1.42
C ALA A 170 -10.37 14.60 -0.35
N GLY A 171 -11.00 15.76 -0.43
CA GLY A 171 -10.87 16.84 0.54
C GLY A 171 -9.56 17.63 0.41
N LYS A 172 -9.65 18.94 0.57
CA LYS A 172 -8.52 19.90 0.51
C LYS A 172 -7.63 19.82 -0.74
N ILE A 173 -8.17 19.33 -1.84
CA ILE A 173 -7.45 19.31 -3.11
C ILE A 173 -7.26 20.77 -3.59
N ARG A 174 -6.06 21.09 -4.05
CA ARG A 174 -5.73 22.43 -4.53
C ARG A 174 -6.52 22.79 -5.78
N ASP A 175 -6.95 24.04 -5.86
CA ASP A 175 -7.61 24.55 -7.06
C ASP A 175 -6.74 24.28 -8.30
N GLY A 176 -7.35 23.71 -9.30
CA GLY A 176 -6.66 23.32 -10.53
C GLY A 176 -5.78 22.07 -10.45
N ALA A 177 -5.67 21.38 -9.31
CA ALA A 177 -4.89 20.15 -9.20
C ALA A 177 -5.63 18.90 -9.71
N ALA A 178 -6.96 18.91 -9.71
CA ALA A 178 -7.75 17.83 -10.28
C ALA A 178 -7.52 17.69 -11.80
N ALA A 179 -7.40 16.45 -12.25
CA ALA A 179 -7.33 16.16 -13.67
C ALA A 179 -8.68 16.41 -14.35
N THR A 180 -8.64 16.90 -15.60
CA THR A 180 -9.82 17.01 -16.45
C THR A 180 -9.67 16.14 -17.70
N ALA A 181 -10.66 16.12 -18.58
CA ALA A 181 -10.58 15.38 -19.83
C ALA A 181 -9.34 15.75 -20.67
N THR A 182 -8.85 16.99 -20.55
CA THR A 182 -7.76 17.52 -21.38
C THR A 182 -6.57 18.09 -20.61
N LEU A 183 -6.68 18.23 -19.28
CA LEU A 183 -5.64 18.85 -18.46
C LEU A 183 -5.07 17.85 -17.45
N PRO A 184 -3.73 17.94 -17.18
CA PRO A 184 -3.07 17.11 -16.19
C PRO A 184 -3.58 17.37 -14.78
N GLY A 185 -3.48 16.36 -13.93
CA GLY A 185 -3.86 16.46 -12.53
C GLY A 185 -3.94 15.12 -11.84
N ILE A 186 -4.56 15.14 -10.66
CA ILE A 186 -4.81 13.95 -9.85
C ILE A 186 -6.22 13.41 -10.08
N ASN A 187 -6.42 12.13 -9.72
CA ASN A 187 -7.71 11.47 -9.67
C ASN A 187 -8.46 11.89 -8.41
N GLU A 188 -9.22 12.98 -8.50
CA GLU A 188 -10.03 13.47 -7.39
C GLU A 188 -11.33 12.69 -7.24
N LEU A 189 -11.69 12.36 -6.01
CA LEU A 189 -13.02 11.97 -5.56
C LEU A 189 -13.67 13.22 -4.93
N ARG A 190 -14.44 13.96 -5.74
CA ARG A 190 -15.11 15.18 -5.29
C ARG A 190 -16.16 14.86 -4.23
N LEU A 191 -16.32 15.75 -3.27
CA LEU A 191 -17.39 15.69 -2.28
C LEU A 191 -18.43 16.77 -2.62
N ALA A 192 -19.69 16.36 -2.71
CA ALA A 192 -20.82 17.27 -2.87
C ALA A 192 -21.00 18.16 -1.62
N ALA A 193 -21.77 19.22 -1.73
CA ALA A 193 -22.01 20.18 -0.64
C ALA A 193 -22.56 19.54 0.65
N HIS A 194 -23.21 18.38 0.54
CA HIS A 194 -23.70 17.59 1.68
C HIS A 194 -22.68 16.57 2.21
N GLY A 195 -21.41 16.65 1.75
CA GLY A 195 -20.30 15.85 2.26
C GLY A 195 -20.30 14.38 1.84
N GLN A 196 -21.02 14.03 0.75
CA GLN A 196 -20.96 12.68 0.17
C GLN A 196 -20.17 12.72 -1.14
N PRO A 197 -19.51 11.62 -1.53
CA PRO A 197 -18.84 11.53 -2.83
C PRO A 197 -19.79 11.76 -4.00
N GLU A 198 -19.31 12.46 -5.03
CA GLU A 198 -20.03 12.64 -6.29
C GLU A 198 -20.16 11.30 -7.01
N ASN A 199 -21.38 10.95 -7.44
CA ASN A 199 -21.69 9.66 -8.06
C ASN A 199 -20.85 9.41 -9.32
N GLU A 200 -20.61 10.45 -10.13
CA GLU A 200 -19.80 10.34 -11.35
C GLU A 200 -18.37 9.88 -11.04
N ASP A 201 -17.77 10.41 -9.97
CA ASP A 201 -16.42 10.03 -9.55
C ASP A 201 -16.38 8.61 -8.98
N VAL A 202 -17.40 8.26 -8.18
CA VAL A 202 -17.57 6.90 -7.66
C VAL A 202 -17.65 5.88 -8.80
N GLU A 203 -18.51 6.11 -9.80
CA GLU A 203 -18.66 5.20 -10.94
C GLU A 203 -17.39 5.10 -11.79
N ARG A 204 -16.69 6.21 -12.01
CA ARG A 204 -15.39 6.22 -12.71
C ARG A 204 -14.37 5.34 -11.99
N ILE A 205 -14.26 5.49 -10.67
CA ILE A 205 -13.32 4.72 -9.85
C ILE A 205 -13.71 3.24 -9.83
N HIS A 206 -14.98 2.92 -9.62
CA HIS A 206 -15.47 1.55 -9.67
C HIS A 206 -15.25 0.88 -11.02
N ALA A 207 -15.46 1.61 -12.13
CA ALA A 207 -15.20 1.09 -13.48
C ALA A 207 -13.72 0.74 -13.66
N ALA A 208 -12.80 1.60 -13.19
CA ALA A 208 -11.36 1.34 -13.25
C ALA A 208 -10.93 0.16 -12.34
N ILE A 209 -11.54 0.00 -11.16
CA ILE A 209 -11.32 -1.16 -10.30
C ILE A 209 -11.80 -2.44 -10.99
N ARG A 210 -13.01 -2.46 -11.54
CA ARG A 210 -13.56 -3.63 -12.26
C ARG A 210 -12.69 -4.04 -13.45
N ASP A 211 -12.24 -3.07 -14.26
CA ASP A 211 -11.32 -3.33 -15.38
C ASP A 211 -10.01 -3.97 -14.89
N ALA A 212 -9.40 -3.41 -13.85
CA ALA A 212 -8.15 -3.91 -13.33
C ALA A 212 -8.31 -5.31 -12.68
N ALA A 213 -9.42 -5.56 -11.97
CA ALA A 213 -9.70 -6.81 -11.26
C ALA A 213 -9.85 -8.01 -12.19
N GLY A 214 -10.19 -7.78 -13.46
CA GLY A 214 -10.26 -8.84 -14.47
C GLY A 214 -8.93 -9.56 -14.74
N SER A 215 -7.78 -8.97 -14.36
CA SER A 215 -6.46 -9.53 -14.68
C SER A 215 -5.40 -9.33 -13.58
N ALA A 216 -5.71 -8.61 -12.50
CA ALA A 216 -4.77 -8.30 -11.44
C ALA A 216 -5.46 -8.30 -10.07
N ARG A 217 -4.68 -8.43 -9.01
CA ARG A 217 -5.09 -8.15 -7.63
C ARG A 217 -5.08 -6.64 -7.43
N VAL A 218 -6.25 -6.04 -7.23
CA VAL A 218 -6.39 -4.59 -7.12
C VAL A 218 -6.29 -4.15 -5.66
N VAL A 219 -5.41 -3.21 -5.40
CA VAL A 219 -5.33 -2.47 -4.13
C VAL A 219 -5.80 -1.05 -4.40
N ALA A 220 -6.84 -0.60 -3.69
CA ALA A 220 -7.35 0.76 -3.79
C ALA A 220 -6.79 1.63 -2.66
N CYS A 221 -6.26 2.81 -3.01
CA CYS A 221 -5.68 3.78 -2.07
C CYS A 221 -6.46 5.09 -2.11
N LEU A 222 -6.94 5.55 -0.96
CA LEU A 222 -7.60 6.86 -0.81
C LEU A 222 -6.79 7.78 0.11
N HIS A 223 -6.33 8.90 -0.40
CA HIS A 223 -5.86 9.99 0.46
C HIS A 223 -7.03 10.90 0.81
N ASN A 224 -7.45 10.92 2.09
CA ASN A 224 -8.64 11.62 2.54
C ASN A 224 -8.32 12.74 3.52
N HIS A 225 -8.62 13.97 3.14
CA HIS A 225 -8.53 15.15 4.01
C HIS A 225 -9.90 15.69 4.46
N ASP A 226 -10.97 14.90 4.34
CA ASP A 226 -12.30 15.20 4.91
C ASP A 226 -12.59 14.31 6.14
N TRP A 227 -12.00 14.65 7.27
CA TRP A 227 -12.24 13.95 8.54
C TRP A 227 -13.17 14.71 9.50
N GLY A 228 -13.72 15.85 9.11
CA GLY A 228 -14.59 16.68 9.95
C GLY A 228 -13.84 17.33 11.11
N ASP A 229 -14.49 17.40 12.29
CA ASP A 229 -13.95 18.08 13.46
C ASP A 229 -12.92 17.23 14.24
N ASP A 230 -13.01 15.92 14.12
CA ASP A 230 -12.08 14.98 14.78
C ASP A 230 -11.46 14.00 13.78
N MET A 231 -10.16 14.17 13.55
CA MET A 231 -9.40 13.30 12.64
C MET A 231 -9.27 11.85 13.12
N ARG A 232 -9.68 11.52 14.36
CA ARG A 232 -9.69 10.15 14.91
C ARG A 232 -10.89 9.35 14.42
N VAL A 233 -11.90 10.01 13.88
CA VAL A 233 -13.17 9.38 13.50
C VAL A 233 -13.19 9.05 12.01
N THR A 234 -13.39 7.78 11.69
CA THR A 234 -13.66 7.36 10.30
C THR A 234 -15.04 7.84 9.90
N ARG A 235 -15.11 8.71 8.88
CA ARG A 235 -16.38 9.23 8.35
C ARG A 235 -17.21 8.11 7.74
N GLU A 236 -18.52 8.15 7.92
CA GLU A 236 -19.41 7.14 7.40
C GLU A 236 -19.38 7.03 5.85
N TRP A 237 -19.22 8.16 5.15
CA TRP A 237 -19.06 8.14 3.71
C TRP A 237 -17.78 7.40 3.28
N THR A 238 -16.67 7.59 4.02
CA THR A 238 -15.40 6.89 3.76
C THR A 238 -15.57 5.39 3.92
N ARG A 239 -16.30 4.97 4.96
CA ARG A 239 -16.61 3.56 5.19
C ARG A 239 -17.40 2.96 4.03
N ARG A 240 -18.52 3.61 3.64
CA ARG A 240 -19.37 3.15 2.53
C ARG A 240 -18.62 3.11 1.21
N PHE A 241 -17.82 4.14 0.92
CA PHE A 241 -17.01 4.19 -0.27
C PHE A 241 -15.96 3.07 -0.32
N ALA A 242 -15.25 2.83 0.78
CA ALA A 242 -14.28 1.73 0.86
C ALA A 242 -14.93 0.36 0.64
N GLN A 243 -16.08 0.11 1.28
CA GLN A 243 -16.88 -1.11 1.06
C GLN A 243 -17.30 -1.24 -0.40
N SER A 244 -17.75 -0.15 -1.04
CA SER A 244 -18.16 -0.18 -2.45
C SER A 244 -16.97 -0.41 -3.41
N CYS A 245 -15.76 0.03 -3.09
CA CYS A 245 -14.55 -0.32 -3.83
C CYS A 245 -14.24 -1.83 -3.75
N VAL A 246 -14.45 -2.45 -2.59
CA VAL A 246 -14.33 -3.90 -2.42
C VAL A 246 -15.41 -4.62 -3.25
N ASP A 247 -16.65 -4.15 -3.21
CA ASP A 247 -17.76 -4.70 -4.01
C ASP A 247 -17.52 -4.56 -5.52
N ALA A 248 -16.76 -3.53 -5.93
CA ALA A 248 -16.32 -3.35 -7.30
C ALA A 248 -15.15 -4.27 -7.70
N GLY A 249 -14.52 -4.99 -6.76
CA GLY A 249 -13.47 -5.98 -7.03
C GLY A 249 -12.10 -5.65 -6.46
N ALA A 250 -11.97 -4.64 -5.59
CA ALA A 250 -10.72 -4.43 -4.87
C ALA A 250 -10.43 -5.59 -3.91
N SER A 251 -9.20 -6.07 -3.90
CA SER A 251 -8.71 -7.13 -3.02
C SER A 251 -8.15 -6.61 -1.69
N ALA A 252 -7.95 -5.31 -1.59
CA ALA A 252 -7.65 -4.56 -0.38
C ALA A 252 -7.96 -3.07 -0.62
N PHE A 253 -8.30 -2.37 0.44
CA PHE A 253 -8.43 -0.92 0.46
C PHE A 253 -7.60 -0.36 1.61
N PHE A 254 -6.84 0.70 1.36
CA PHE A 254 -6.15 1.43 2.42
C PHE A 254 -6.27 2.94 2.22
N ALA A 255 -6.38 3.67 3.32
CA ALA A 255 -6.51 5.10 3.27
C ALA A 255 -5.43 5.81 4.10
N HIS A 256 -5.26 7.08 3.78
CA HIS A 256 -4.32 8.02 4.37
C HIS A 256 -4.97 9.40 4.51
N GLY A 257 -4.18 10.41 4.90
CA GLY A 257 -4.59 11.80 5.08
C GLY A 257 -4.62 12.20 6.55
N ALA A 258 -5.44 11.53 7.39
CA ALA A 258 -5.29 11.66 8.82
C ALA A 258 -3.96 11.01 9.24
N PRO A 259 -3.05 11.73 9.92
CA PRO A 259 -1.73 11.19 10.22
C PRO A 259 -1.73 10.28 11.47
N LEU A 260 -2.72 9.41 11.60
CA LEU A 260 -2.86 8.48 12.73
C LEU A 260 -3.59 7.21 12.32
N LEU A 261 -3.51 6.17 13.15
CA LEU A 261 -4.13 4.88 12.90
C LEU A 261 -5.65 4.94 13.09
N HIS A 262 -6.38 4.37 12.14
CA HIS A 262 -7.80 4.00 12.27
C HIS A 262 -7.97 2.49 12.34
N GLY A 263 -9.22 2.04 12.54
CA GLY A 263 -9.54 0.62 12.60
C GLY A 263 -9.44 -0.08 11.25
N ILE A 264 -9.45 -1.39 11.32
CA ILE A 264 -9.44 -2.30 10.17
C ILE A 264 -10.80 -3.01 10.12
N GLU A 265 -11.44 -3.03 8.97
CA GLU A 265 -12.66 -3.78 8.71
C GLU A 265 -12.37 -4.92 7.73
N LEU A 266 -12.96 -6.09 7.96
CA LEU A 266 -13.05 -7.14 6.95
C LEU A 266 -14.44 -7.08 6.31
N HIS A 267 -14.52 -6.56 5.08
CA HIS A 267 -15.73 -6.56 4.28
C HIS A 267 -15.66 -7.71 3.26
N ARG A 268 -16.52 -8.74 3.41
CA ARG A 268 -16.47 -9.95 2.57
C ARG A 268 -15.07 -10.57 2.49
N ASP A 269 -14.45 -10.77 3.62
CA ASP A 269 -13.08 -11.29 3.77
C ASP A 269 -11.99 -10.42 3.13
N THR A 270 -12.32 -9.20 2.72
CA THR A 270 -11.39 -8.24 2.13
C THR A 270 -11.03 -7.14 3.12
N PRO A 271 -9.76 -6.84 3.34
CA PRO A 271 -9.34 -5.89 4.34
C PRO A 271 -9.51 -4.45 3.86
N ILE A 272 -10.06 -3.63 4.74
CA ILE A 272 -10.16 -2.19 4.62
C ILE A 272 -9.38 -1.57 5.77
N PHE A 273 -8.30 -0.87 5.48
CA PHE A 273 -7.54 -0.07 6.43
C PHE A 273 -8.02 1.38 6.31
N TYR A 274 -8.76 1.88 7.31
CA TYR A 274 -9.30 3.24 7.25
C TYR A 274 -8.26 4.32 7.43
N CYS A 275 -7.13 4.02 8.06
CA CYS A 275 -5.88 4.76 7.98
C CYS A 275 -4.73 3.96 8.62
N LEU A 276 -3.57 3.96 7.97
CA LEU A 276 -2.35 3.34 8.49
C LEU A 276 -1.40 4.34 9.16
N GLY A 277 -1.84 5.61 9.33
CA GLY A 277 -0.99 6.68 9.84
C GLY A 277 0.08 7.09 8.84
N SER A 278 1.21 7.57 9.35
CA SER A 278 2.38 7.91 8.54
C SER A 278 3.51 6.92 8.78
N LEU A 279 4.13 6.40 7.72
CA LEU A 279 5.40 5.66 7.85
C LEU A 279 6.57 6.63 7.99
N ILE A 280 6.54 7.74 7.26
CA ILE A 280 7.51 8.83 7.32
C ILE A 280 6.73 10.11 7.53
N PHE A 281 7.12 10.92 8.51
CA PHE A 281 6.40 12.15 8.84
C PHE A 281 7.35 13.32 9.13
N HIS A 282 7.94 13.87 8.06
CA HIS A 282 8.86 15.02 8.14
C HIS A 282 8.08 16.34 8.26
N SER A 283 7.26 16.43 9.33
CA SER A 283 6.53 17.65 9.66
C SER A 283 7.45 18.71 10.29
N ARG A 284 7.24 19.98 9.96
CA ARG A 284 7.94 21.14 10.55
C ARG A 284 7.16 21.81 11.69
N THR A 285 6.07 21.21 12.15
CA THR A 285 5.32 21.71 13.32
C THR A 285 6.17 21.61 14.58
N ALA A 286 5.89 22.45 15.58
CA ALA A 286 6.58 22.36 16.87
C ALA A 286 6.30 20.99 17.54
N PRO A 287 7.24 20.46 18.35
CA PRO A 287 6.97 19.31 19.20
C PRO A 287 5.76 19.55 20.11
N GLY A 288 4.90 18.54 20.27
CA GLY A 288 3.64 18.66 21.02
C GLY A 288 2.48 19.31 20.25
N HIS A 289 2.68 19.71 18.99
CA HIS A 289 1.60 20.24 18.13
C HIS A 289 0.54 19.18 17.83
N TYR A 290 0.97 17.96 17.53
CA TYR A 290 0.09 16.83 17.29
C TYR A 290 -0.05 15.96 18.54
N PRO A 291 -1.19 15.28 18.74
CA PRO A 291 -1.31 14.27 19.78
C PRO A 291 -0.35 13.11 19.55
N ALA A 292 -0.01 12.40 20.62
CA ALA A 292 1.02 11.34 20.62
C ALA A 292 0.73 10.22 19.57
N GLU A 293 -0.55 9.98 19.29
CA GLU A 293 -1.00 8.94 18.34
C GLU A 293 -0.55 9.19 16.91
N VAL A 294 -0.26 10.44 16.55
CA VAL A 294 0.25 10.80 15.20
C VAL A 294 1.65 10.25 14.93
N TRP A 295 2.39 9.95 16.00
CA TRP A 295 3.72 9.36 15.92
C TRP A 295 3.70 7.82 16.00
N GLU A 296 2.54 7.23 15.70
CA GLU A 296 2.33 5.78 15.66
C GLU A 296 1.77 5.37 14.29
N SER A 297 2.26 4.24 13.79
CA SER A 297 1.87 3.69 12.49
C SER A 297 1.93 2.16 12.51
N ALA A 298 1.59 1.56 11.38
CA ALA A 298 1.74 0.12 11.18
C ALA A 298 2.16 -0.21 9.74
N ILE A 299 2.96 -1.26 9.60
CA ILE A 299 3.20 -1.96 8.34
C ILE A 299 2.25 -3.16 8.33
N ALA A 300 1.47 -3.32 7.27
CA ALA A 300 0.54 -4.42 7.10
C ALA A 300 1.05 -5.38 6.02
N HIS A 301 1.15 -6.68 6.34
CA HIS A 301 1.44 -7.74 5.38
C HIS A 301 0.17 -8.54 5.12
N LEU A 302 -0.23 -8.62 3.86
CA LEU A 302 -1.40 -9.34 3.39
C LEU A 302 -0.94 -10.62 2.72
N HIS A 303 -1.24 -11.78 3.34
CA HIS A 303 -0.80 -13.09 2.85
C HIS A 303 -1.91 -13.76 2.05
N TYR A 304 -1.74 -13.81 0.74
CA TYR A 304 -2.67 -14.44 -0.20
C TYR A 304 -2.20 -15.84 -0.58
N ARG A 305 -3.12 -16.79 -0.62
CA ARG A 305 -2.91 -18.15 -1.14
C ARG A 305 -4.14 -18.60 -1.92
N ASP A 306 -3.95 -19.22 -3.09
CA ASP A 306 -5.05 -19.65 -3.97
C ASP A 306 -6.01 -18.51 -4.34
N GLY A 307 -5.47 -17.31 -4.59
CA GLY A 307 -6.23 -16.12 -4.94
C GLY A 307 -6.95 -15.43 -3.78
N ARG A 308 -6.98 -16.01 -2.57
CA ARG A 308 -7.69 -15.51 -1.38
C ARG A 308 -6.74 -15.00 -0.31
N LEU A 309 -7.14 -13.94 0.38
CA LEU A 309 -6.47 -13.53 1.62
C LEU A 309 -6.65 -14.63 2.66
N ARG A 310 -5.57 -14.96 3.37
CA ARG A 310 -5.59 -15.95 4.47
C ARG A 310 -5.28 -15.35 5.80
N GLN A 311 -4.40 -14.36 5.80
CA GLN A 311 -3.93 -13.77 7.04
C GLN A 311 -3.44 -12.34 6.79
N LEU A 312 -3.66 -11.50 7.77
CA LEU A 312 -3.03 -10.19 7.92
C LEU A 312 -2.05 -10.22 9.07
N GLU A 313 -0.88 -9.66 8.86
CA GLU A 313 0.11 -9.39 9.90
C GLU A 313 0.32 -7.88 10.01
N LEU A 314 0.29 -7.35 11.24
CA LEU A 314 0.49 -5.94 11.54
C LEU A 314 1.76 -5.78 12.36
N VAL A 315 2.69 -5.00 11.85
CA VAL A 315 3.95 -4.66 12.51
C VAL A 315 3.84 -3.23 13.00
N PRO A 316 3.82 -2.99 14.32
CA PRO A 316 3.68 -1.64 14.85
C PRO A 316 4.96 -0.83 14.63
N VAL A 317 4.80 0.45 14.31
CA VAL A 317 5.87 1.41 14.01
C VAL A 317 5.71 2.63 14.91
N VAL A 318 6.80 3.13 15.44
CA VAL A 318 6.89 4.43 16.10
C VAL A 318 7.71 5.39 15.26
N LEU A 319 7.28 6.64 15.22
CA LEU A 319 8.01 7.75 14.63
C LEU A 319 8.64 8.59 15.74
N ASN A 320 9.83 9.13 15.48
CA ASN A 320 10.46 9.94 16.47
C ASN A 320 9.99 11.42 16.37
N GLU A 321 9.16 11.84 17.29
CA GLU A 321 8.60 13.20 17.29
C GLU A 321 9.68 14.27 17.50
N ARG A 322 10.66 14.01 18.36
CA ARG A 322 11.63 15.03 18.81
C ARG A 322 12.91 15.07 18.00
N GLY A 323 13.06 14.13 17.03
CA GLY A 323 14.34 13.94 16.35
C GLY A 323 15.37 13.21 17.23
N ASP A 324 16.49 12.87 16.62
CA ASP A 324 17.60 12.17 17.29
C ASP A 324 18.63 13.16 17.88
N ASP A 325 18.63 14.40 17.37
CA ASP A 325 19.55 15.47 17.74
C ASP A 325 18.79 16.82 17.73
N ALA A 326 18.90 17.57 18.82
CA ALA A 326 18.24 18.88 18.95
C ALA A 326 18.72 19.89 17.89
N ALA A 327 19.99 19.85 17.47
CA ALA A 327 20.53 20.70 16.41
C ALA A 327 20.00 20.33 15.02
N ARG A 328 19.62 19.06 14.81
CA ARG A 328 19.12 18.50 13.55
C ARG A 328 17.69 17.97 13.70
N GLN A 329 16.91 18.57 14.58
CA GLN A 329 15.56 18.08 14.92
C GLN A 329 14.68 17.91 13.66
N ASN A 330 14.60 18.92 12.80
CA ASN A 330 13.77 18.87 11.62
C ASN A 330 14.23 17.84 10.58
N GLU A 331 15.50 17.49 10.55
CA GLU A 331 16.07 16.53 9.62
C GLU A 331 15.92 15.08 10.12
N THR A 332 15.86 14.89 11.43
CA THR A 332 15.84 13.56 12.07
C THR A 332 14.47 13.17 12.62
N ARG A 333 13.52 14.12 12.66
CA ARG A 333 12.15 13.93 13.13
C ARG A 333 11.33 13.10 12.15
N GLY A 334 10.39 12.32 12.68
CA GLY A 334 9.45 11.56 11.86
C GLY A 334 10.04 10.33 11.18
N ARG A 335 11.25 9.92 11.58
CA ARG A 335 11.91 8.69 11.12
C ARG A 335 11.24 7.46 11.72
N PRO A 336 10.90 6.43 10.93
CA PRO A 336 10.25 5.23 11.43
C PRO A 336 11.22 4.29 12.16
N ARG A 337 10.72 3.61 13.19
CA ARG A 337 11.36 2.46 13.83
C ARG A 337 10.32 1.39 14.12
N ILE A 338 10.68 0.12 14.00
CA ILE A 338 9.80 -0.96 14.44
C ILE A 338 9.61 -0.82 15.96
N ALA A 339 8.35 -0.76 16.39
CA ALA A 339 8.01 -0.65 17.78
C ALA A 339 8.26 -1.98 18.52
N THR A 340 8.78 -1.90 19.73
CA THR A 340 9.05 -3.04 20.61
C THR A 340 8.53 -2.77 22.02
N GLY A 341 8.47 -3.79 22.87
CA GLY A 341 8.08 -3.64 24.28
C GLY A 341 6.72 -2.95 24.46
N GLU A 342 6.69 -1.94 25.32
CA GLU A 342 5.48 -1.19 25.67
C GLU A 342 4.88 -0.41 24.48
N ASP A 343 5.74 0.15 23.61
CA ASP A 343 5.28 0.84 22.41
C ASP A 343 4.50 -0.09 21.48
N ALA A 344 5.03 -1.29 21.24
CA ALA A 344 4.33 -2.27 20.40
C ALA A 344 3.01 -2.69 21.04
N GLN A 345 2.97 -2.92 22.34
CA GLN A 345 1.75 -3.29 23.05
C GLN A 345 0.69 -2.18 22.98
N ARG A 346 1.08 -0.93 23.18
CA ARG A 346 0.20 0.25 23.13
C ARG A 346 -0.42 0.43 21.75
N ILE A 347 0.41 0.38 20.69
CA ILE A 347 -0.05 0.54 19.30
C ILE A 347 -1.00 -0.58 18.91
N LEU A 348 -0.65 -1.84 19.21
CA LEU A 348 -1.46 -3.00 18.85
C LEU A 348 -2.77 -3.05 19.65
N ALA A 349 -2.77 -2.70 20.94
CA ALA A 349 -3.96 -2.60 21.75
C ALA A 349 -4.92 -1.51 21.23
N ARG A 350 -4.37 -0.37 20.77
CA ARG A 350 -5.17 0.67 20.09
C ARG A 350 -5.79 0.14 18.81
N LEU A 351 -5.02 -0.49 17.93
CA LEU A 351 -5.53 -1.11 16.69
C LEU A 351 -6.59 -2.17 16.99
N GLN A 352 -6.41 -2.97 18.03
CA GLN A 352 -7.41 -3.98 18.46
C GLN A 352 -8.73 -3.30 18.85
N THR A 353 -8.67 -2.23 19.63
CA THR A 353 -9.87 -1.47 20.04
C THR A 353 -10.55 -0.83 18.84
N LEU A 354 -9.79 -0.13 17.99
CA LEU A 354 -10.32 0.54 16.79
C LEU A 354 -10.93 -0.45 15.80
N SER A 355 -10.30 -1.60 15.59
CA SER A 355 -10.78 -2.63 14.67
C SER A 355 -11.99 -3.38 15.23
N GLY A 356 -12.05 -3.55 16.54
CA GLY A 356 -13.21 -4.12 17.24
C GLY A 356 -14.51 -3.35 17.00
N ALA A 357 -14.44 -2.03 16.82
CA ALA A 357 -15.59 -1.20 16.45
C ALA A 357 -16.17 -1.54 15.06
N PHE A 358 -15.40 -2.20 14.21
CA PHE A 358 -15.83 -2.70 12.89
C PHE A 358 -16.07 -4.22 12.89
N GLY A 359 -16.08 -4.87 14.05
CA GLY A 359 -16.28 -6.31 14.18
C GLY A 359 -15.04 -7.16 13.82
N THR A 360 -13.87 -6.54 13.65
CA THR A 360 -12.65 -7.24 13.29
C THR A 360 -11.87 -7.63 14.55
N SER A 361 -11.59 -8.92 14.71
CA SER A 361 -10.81 -9.45 15.83
C SER A 361 -9.32 -9.47 15.49
N LEU A 362 -8.53 -8.76 16.28
CA LEU A 362 -7.08 -8.71 16.16
C LEU A 362 -6.44 -9.45 17.34
N ARG A 363 -5.67 -10.50 17.07
CA ARG A 363 -4.89 -11.25 18.06
C ARG A 363 -3.49 -10.66 18.15
N ILE A 364 -3.03 -10.34 19.35
CA ILE A 364 -1.69 -9.84 19.60
C ILE A 364 -0.79 -11.00 20.07
N ALA A 365 0.33 -11.21 19.36
CA ALA A 365 1.32 -12.20 19.72
C ALA A 365 2.71 -11.77 19.24
N ARG A 366 3.74 -11.93 20.08
CA ARG A 366 5.15 -11.64 19.76
C ARG A 366 5.36 -10.22 19.18
N ALA A 367 4.74 -9.22 19.82
CA ALA A 367 4.79 -7.80 19.41
C ALA A 367 4.26 -7.57 17.97
N ARG A 368 3.34 -8.40 17.50
CA ARG A 368 2.66 -8.29 16.19
C ARG A 368 1.16 -8.50 16.36
N GLY A 369 0.38 -7.88 15.48
CA GLY A 369 -1.06 -8.09 15.36
C GLY A 369 -1.36 -9.09 14.25
N TRP A 370 -2.36 -9.96 14.47
CA TRP A 370 -2.76 -10.99 13.53
C TRP A 370 -4.27 -10.99 13.36
N ILE A 371 -4.72 -11.00 12.11
CA ILE A 371 -6.13 -11.18 11.75
C ILE A 371 -6.19 -12.38 10.80
N GLU A 372 -6.86 -13.44 11.26
CA GLU A 372 -7.14 -14.61 10.42
C GLU A 372 -8.37 -14.33 9.54
N VAL A 373 -8.29 -14.76 8.29
CA VAL A 373 -9.39 -14.61 7.32
C VAL A 373 -9.83 -16.00 6.89
N GLY A 374 -11.09 -16.27 6.97
CA GLY A 374 -11.73 -17.60 6.87
C GLY A 374 -11.63 -18.29 5.49
#